data_27625a9d1d6b860dbf4b7340a8321da5
#
_entry.id   27625a9d1d6b860dbf4b7340a8321da5
#
_cell.length_a   1.000
_cell.length_b   1.000
_cell.length_c   1.000
_cell.angle_alpha   90.00
_cell.angle_beta   90.00
_cell.angle_gamma   90.00
#
_symmetry.space_group_name_H-M   'P 1'
#
loop_
_entity.id
_entity.type
_entity.pdbx_description
1 polymer ?
#
loop_
_entity_poly.entity_id
_entity_poly.type
_entity_poly.pdbx_seq_one_letter_code
_entity_poly.pdbx_strand_id
1 'polypeptide(L)'
;MLTLNSPVTPLDKPLPASWLLLPGVVPLVSRRQAIGSTPAVLAEVLQDEVNLGLWQRRLPAHIADFGELLLSLNQPLAESLALDLPDEEALPNLQGLASGFSDLHGYDGFIADASWLVSAFACLLGAKRVGLRLRVLDKAMCPRFHVDHVPVRLITTYAGIGSQWLREGAMDRRQLGQASAEPRDPTLIQQIGSGEVALFKGEKWHGNQGFGLIHRSPQPAPGERRLILTLDWLG
;
A
#
# COMPACT_ATOMS: atom_id res chain seq x y z
N MET A 1 18.77 -34.55 -64.04
CA MET A 1 17.64 -34.04 -63.33
C MET A 1 17.26 -35.01 -62.22
N LEU A 2 17.72 -34.78 -61.04
CA LEU A 2 17.42 -35.60 -59.85
C LEU A 2 16.70 -34.69 -58.86
N THR A 3 15.43 -34.95 -58.68
CA THR A 3 14.59 -34.27 -57.67
C THR A 3 14.66 -35.07 -56.35
N LEU A 4 15.29 -34.49 -55.34
CA LEU A 4 15.26 -34.99 -53.96
C LEU A 4 14.05 -34.43 -53.27
N ASN A 5 13.05 -35.27 -53.04
CA ASN A 5 11.94 -35.00 -52.14
C ASN A 5 12.27 -35.62 -50.76
N SER A 6 12.58 -34.78 -49.77
CA SER A 6 12.64 -35.19 -48.36
C SER A 6 11.30 -34.89 -47.68
N PRO A 7 10.71 -35.83 -46.96
CA PRO A 7 9.49 -35.57 -46.21
C PRO A 7 9.80 -34.80 -44.93
N VAL A 8 9.14 -33.67 -44.79
CA VAL A 8 9.09 -32.90 -43.51
C VAL A 8 8.17 -33.65 -42.55
N THR A 9 8.71 -34.15 -41.46
CA THR A 9 7.93 -34.75 -40.38
C THR A 9 7.33 -33.63 -39.52
N PRO A 10 6.01 -33.59 -39.25
CA PRO A 10 5.44 -32.66 -38.29
C PRO A 10 5.73 -33.14 -36.86
N LEU A 11 6.51 -32.37 -36.12
CA LEU A 11 6.62 -32.46 -34.68
C LEU A 11 5.54 -31.56 -34.05
N ASP A 12 4.33 -32.10 -33.96
CA ASP A 12 3.26 -31.47 -33.16
C ASP A 12 2.40 -32.57 -32.50
N LYS A 13 2.96 -33.14 -31.43
CA LYS A 13 2.14 -33.79 -30.42
C LYS A 13 2.19 -32.89 -29.20
N PRO A 14 1.06 -32.33 -28.72
CA PRO A 14 1.02 -31.65 -27.45
C PRO A 14 1.39 -32.64 -26.35
N LEU A 15 2.31 -32.24 -25.47
CA LEU A 15 2.70 -33.04 -24.31
C LEU A 15 1.46 -33.30 -23.46
N PRO A 16 1.27 -34.52 -22.94
CA PRO A 16 0.09 -34.84 -22.14
C PRO A 16 0.09 -34.02 -20.84
N ALA A 17 -1.09 -33.46 -20.50
CA ALA A 17 -1.33 -32.64 -19.33
C ALA A 17 -1.00 -33.32 -17.97
N SER A 18 -0.59 -34.58 -17.96
CA SER A 18 -0.21 -35.33 -16.77
C SER A 18 1.15 -34.98 -16.16
N TRP A 19 1.94 -34.11 -16.78
CA TRP A 19 3.23 -33.64 -16.23
C TRP A 19 3.10 -32.49 -15.23
N LEU A 20 1.88 -31.95 -15.05
CA LEU A 20 1.62 -30.80 -14.17
C LEU A 20 1.26 -31.16 -12.73
N LEU A 21 1.24 -32.46 -12.38
CA LEU A 21 0.89 -32.91 -11.02
C LEU A 21 2.00 -33.79 -10.43
N LEU A 22 3.18 -33.20 -10.18
CA LEU A 22 4.09 -33.77 -9.19
C LEU A 22 3.54 -33.40 -7.80
N PRO A 23 3.23 -34.39 -6.93
CA PRO A 23 2.78 -34.11 -5.57
C PRO A 23 3.93 -33.43 -4.82
N GLY A 24 3.74 -32.17 -4.43
CA GLY A 24 4.71 -31.41 -3.63
C GLY A 24 5.27 -30.13 -4.26
N VAL A 25 5.04 -29.84 -5.52
CA VAL A 25 5.35 -28.52 -6.08
C VAL A 25 4.12 -27.65 -5.96
N VAL A 26 3.93 -27.01 -4.79
CA VAL A 26 3.08 -25.84 -4.67
C VAL A 26 3.71 -24.79 -5.59
N PRO A 27 3.01 -24.29 -6.64
CA PRO A 27 3.54 -23.19 -7.41
C PRO A 27 3.91 -22.08 -6.41
N LEU A 28 5.14 -21.57 -6.47
CA LEU A 28 5.50 -20.34 -5.78
C LEU A 28 4.58 -19.26 -6.37
N VAL A 29 3.46 -19.00 -5.68
CA VAL A 29 2.54 -17.92 -6.07
C VAL A 29 3.31 -16.64 -5.83
N SER A 30 3.96 -16.17 -6.89
CA SER A 30 4.64 -14.88 -6.87
C SER A 30 3.59 -13.80 -6.61
N ARG A 31 3.71 -13.08 -5.51
CA ARG A 31 2.86 -11.92 -5.24
C ARG A 31 3.19 -10.81 -6.20
N ARG A 32 2.16 -10.23 -6.82
CA ARG A 32 2.30 -9.09 -7.70
C ARG A 32 1.82 -7.80 -7.02
N GLN A 33 2.27 -6.69 -7.55
CA GLN A 33 1.87 -5.36 -7.14
C GLN A 33 1.08 -4.71 -8.29
N ALA A 34 -0.15 -4.29 -8.01
CA ALA A 34 -1.00 -3.58 -8.95
C ALA A 34 -0.76 -2.07 -8.81
N ILE A 35 -0.32 -1.43 -9.88
CA ILE A 35 0.00 0.01 -9.91
C ILE A 35 -0.81 0.63 -11.04
N GLY A 36 -1.51 1.73 -10.77
CA GLY A 36 -2.34 2.39 -11.77
C GLY A 36 -2.66 3.84 -11.43
N SER A 37 -3.17 4.57 -12.43
CA SER A 37 -3.48 6.00 -12.33
C SER A 37 -4.91 6.31 -11.90
N THR A 38 -5.75 5.29 -11.69
CA THR A 38 -7.13 5.45 -11.24
C THR A 38 -7.37 4.72 -9.92
N PRO A 39 -8.33 5.14 -9.08
CA PRO A 39 -8.61 4.50 -7.80
C PRO A 39 -9.07 3.04 -7.94
N ALA A 40 -9.56 2.62 -9.11
CA ALA A 40 -9.97 1.24 -9.37
C ALA A 40 -8.83 0.22 -9.12
N VAL A 41 -7.56 0.64 -9.25
CA VAL A 41 -6.40 -0.23 -8.97
C VAL A 41 -6.36 -0.72 -7.53
N LEU A 42 -6.96 0.01 -6.59
CA LEU A 42 -7.01 -0.40 -5.19
C LEU A 42 -7.84 -1.69 -5.01
N ALA A 43 -8.83 -1.93 -5.87
CA ALA A 43 -9.65 -3.14 -5.83
C ALA A 43 -8.87 -4.41 -6.23
N GLU A 44 -7.73 -4.26 -6.94
CA GLU A 44 -6.87 -5.39 -7.28
C GLU A 44 -6.32 -6.11 -6.03
N VAL A 45 -6.26 -5.43 -4.89
CA VAL A 45 -5.85 -6.05 -3.61
C VAL A 45 -6.75 -7.20 -3.18
N LEU A 46 -8.00 -7.26 -3.67
CA LEU A 46 -8.93 -8.36 -3.38
C LEU A 46 -8.52 -9.67 -4.06
N GLN A 47 -7.71 -9.62 -5.12
CA GLN A 47 -7.18 -10.81 -5.79
C GLN A 47 -6.11 -11.50 -4.93
N ASP A 48 -6.11 -12.84 -4.89
CA ASP A 48 -5.26 -13.61 -3.99
C ASP A 48 -3.76 -13.35 -4.23
N GLU A 49 -3.37 -13.22 -5.49
CA GLU A 49 -1.97 -13.01 -5.88
C GLU A 49 -1.47 -11.56 -5.67
N VAL A 50 -2.35 -10.60 -5.37
CA VAL A 50 -1.96 -9.18 -5.17
C VAL A 50 -1.76 -8.87 -3.71
N ASN A 51 -0.59 -8.31 -3.35
CA ASN A 51 -0.32 -7.84 -2.00
C ASN A 51 -0.12 -6.32 -1.87
N LEU A 52 -0.14 -5.60 -2.99
CA LEU A 52 -0.13 -4.13 -3.05
C LEU A 52 -1.06 -3.65 -4.16
N GLY A 53 -2.01 -2.77 -3.81
CA GLY A 53 -2.70 -1.88 -4.74
C GLY A 53 -2.16 -0.46 -4.56
N LEU A 54 -1.54 0.13 -5.59
CA LEU A 54 -0.98 1.48 -5.53
C LEU A 54 -1.65 2.39 -6.56
N TRP A 55 -2.41 3.36 -6.07
CA TRP A 55 -2.99 4.40 -6.89
C TRP A 55 -2.05 5.61 -6.98
N GLN A 56 -1.44 5.76 -8.15
CA GLN A 56 -0.57 6.88 -8.49
C GLN A 56 -1.43 8.09 -8.87
N ARG A 57 -1.74 8.91 -7.89
CA ARG A 57 -2.45 10.18 -8.05
C ARG A 57 -1.57 11.36 -7.68
N ARG A 58 -1.97 12.54 -8.13
CA ARG A 58 -1.45 13.81 -7.63
C ARG A 58 -2.53 14.46 -6.78
N LEU A 59 -2.13 15.02 -5.63
CA LEU A 59 -3.04 15.83 -4.83
C LEU A 59 -3.40 17.11 -5.58
N PRO A 60 -4.65 17.59 -5.46
CA PRO A 60 -4.98 18.97 -5.79
C PRO A 60 -4.06 19.94 -5.04
N ALA A 61 -3.66 21.04 -5.70
CA ALA A 61 -2.66 21.96 -5.15
C ALA A 61 -3.01 22.45 -3.73
N HIS A 62 -4.27 22.83 -3.48
CA HIS A 62 -4.70 23.30 -2.15
C HIS A 62 -4.56 22.24 -1.04
N ILE A 63 -4.68 20.93 -1.36
CA ILE A 63 -4.48 19.85 -0.37
C ILE A 63 -2.98 19.62 -0.14
N ALA A 64 -2.17 19.67 -1.19
CA ALA A 64 -0.72 19.59 -1.07
C ALA A 64 -0.18 20.77 -0.23
N ASP A 65 -0.64 21.99 -0.53
CA ASP A 65 -0.28 23.21 0.20
C ASP A 65 -0.67 23.12 1.69
N PHE A 66 -1.86 22.57 2.01
CA PHE A 66 -2.26 22.32 3.39
C PHE A 66 -1.24 21.44 4.12
N GLY A 67 -0.82 20.33 3.52
CA GLY A 67 0.17 19.42 4.11
C GLY A 67 1.50 20.10 4.39
N GLU A 68 2.02 20.86 3.44
CA GLU A 68 3.29 21.59 3.57
C GLU A 68 3.19 22.72 4.61
N LEU A 69 2.10 23.49 4.61
CA LEU A 69 1.85 24.54 5.62
C LEU A 69 1.78 23.95 7.03
N LEU A 70 1.04 22.84 7.22
CA LEU A 70 0.94 22.14 8.50
C LEU A 70 2.33 21.71 8.99
N LEU A 71 3.16 21.12 8.12
CA LEU A 71 4.51 20.73 8.49
C LEU A 71 5.40 21.92 8.85
N SER A 72 5.24 23.06 8.16
CA SER A 72 6.02 24.28 8.40
C SER A 72 5.83 24.89 9.78
N LEU A 73 4.65 24.68 10.39
CA LEU A 73 4.32 25.20 11.74
C LEU A 73 5.09 24.50 12.87
N ASN A 74 5.80 23.41 12.59
CA ASN A 74 6.58 22.67 13.58
C ASN A 74 5.80 22.16 14.80
N GLN A 75 4.48 22.03 14.68
CA GLN A 75 3.64 21.51 15.74
C GLN A 75 3.54 19.98 15.67
N PRO A 76 3.44 19.30 16.82
CA PRO A 76 3.16 17.88 16.85
C PRO A 76 1.70 17.61 16.44
N LEU A 77 1.48 16.54 15.68
CA LEU A 77 0.14 16.03 15.39
C LEU A 77 0.15 14.50 15.49
N ALA A 78 -0.71 13.99 16.36
CA ALA A 78 -0.81 12.55 16.62
C ALA A 78 -2.24 12.20 17.04
N GLU A 79 -3.12 12.00 16.05
CA GLU A 79 -4.53 11.72 16.25
C GLU A 79 -4.91 10.30 15.85
N SER A 80 -5.85 9.71 16.55
CA SER A 80 -6.42 8.39 16.26
C SER A 80 -7.91 8.42 16.47
N LEU A 81 -8.66 7.97 15.47
CA LEU A 81 -10.12 7.86 15.50
C LEU A 81 -10.51 6.40 15.23
N ALA A 82 -11.59 5.94 15.88
CA ALA A 82 -12.31 4.75 15.49
C ALA A 82 -13.66 5.21 14.93
N LEU A 83 -13.89 4.91 13.67
CA LEU A 83 -15.04 5.38 12.92
C LEU A 83 -16.01 4.21 12.73
N ASP A 84 -17.21 4.32 13.25
CA ASP A 84 -18.30 3.39 12.99
C ASP A 84 -19.03 3.86 11.72
N LEU A 85 -19.19 2.96 10.77
CA LEU A 85 -19.81 3.19 9.46
C LEU A 85 -21.00 2.24 9.31
N PRO A 86 -22.16 2.60 9.87
CA PRO A 86 -23.30 1.69 9.97
C PRO A 86 -23.89 1.31 8.60
N ASP A 87 -23.79 2.19 7.62
CA ASP A 87 -24.22 1.96 6.24
C ASP A 87 -23.20 2.55 5.25
N GLU A 88 -23.31 2.11 3.98
CA GLU A 88 -22.36 2.50 2.92
C GLU A 88 -22.56 3.93 2.42
N GLU A 89 -23.70 4.55 2.69
CA GLU A 89 -24.04 5.91 2.26
C GLU A 89 -23.64 6.96 3.30
N ALA A 90 -23.37 6.54 4.54
CA ALA A 90 -22.98 7.43 5.61
C ALA A 90 -21.59 8.01 5.36
N LEU A 91 -21.50 9.33 5.23
CA LEU A 91 -20.21 10.01 5.20
C LEU A 91 -19.54 9.91 6.57
N PRO A 92 -18.25 9.53 6.64
CA PRO A 92 -17.54 9.46 7.90
C PRO A 92 -17.45 10.83 8.54
N ASN A 93 -17.77 10.92 9.82
CA ASN A 93 -17.61 12.17 10.58
C ASN A 93 -16.15 12.32 11.01
N LEU A 94 -15.42 13.18 10.32
CA LEU A 94 -14.04 13.55 10.65
C LEU A 94 -13.93 14.91 11.35
N GLN A 95 -15.03 15.41 11.94
CA GLN A 95 -14.99 16.62 12.76
C GLN A 95 -13.95 16.44 13.87
N GLY A 96 -13.09 17.43 13.99
CA GLY A 96 -11.99 17.40 14.96
C GLY A 96 -10.67 16.86 14.43
N LEU A 97 -10.63 16.13 13.30
CA LEU A 97 -9.38 15.70 12.69
C LEU A 97 -8.55 16.91 12.27
N ALA A 98 -7.34 17.04 12.83
CA ALA A 98 -6.45 18.18 12.62
C ALA A 98 -7.11 19.55 12.88
N SER A 99 -8.09 19.64 13.80
CA SER A 99 -8.89 20.85 14.05
C SER A 99 -8.04 22.04 14.48
N GLY A 100 -6.91 21.84 15.14
CA GLY A 100 -5.94 22.90 15.47
C GLY A 100 -5.30 23.58 14.24
N PHE A 101 -5.57 23.07 13.03
CA PHE A 101 -5.06 23.59 11.75
C PHE A 101 -6.19 23.99 10.79
N SER A 102 -7.42 24.13 11.31
CA SER A 102 -8.62 24.40 10.50
C SER A 102 -8.57 25.75 9.76
N ASP A 103 -7.79 26.70 10.26
CA ASP A 103 -7.61 28.02 9.64
C ASP A 103 -6.60 27.98 8.46
N LEU A 104 -5.91 26.88 8.25
CA LEU A 104 -4.96 26.77 7.13
C LEU A 104 -5.69 26.57 5.81
N HIS A 105 -5.17 27.25 4.78
CA HIS A 105 -5.64 27.02 3.41
C HIS A 105 -5.61 25.53 3.05
N GLY A 106 -6.69 25.03 2.44
CA GLY A 106 -6.81 23.65 1.98
C GLY A 106 -7.29 22.64 3.02
N TYR A 107 -7.53 23.05 4.28
CA TYR A 107 -8.05 22.18 5.34
C TYR A 107 -9.33 21.44 4.92
N ASP A 108 -10.34 22.15 4.40
CA ASP A 108 -11.61 21.54 3.99
C ASP A 108 -11.40 20.50 2.86
N GLY A 109 -10.50 20.80 1.93
CA GLY A 109 -10.10 19.87 0.88
C GLY A 109 -9.42 18.61 1.43
N PHE A 110 -8.54 18.77 2.43
CA PHE A 110 -7.91 17.66 3.13
C PHE A 110 -8.95 16.79 3.85
N ILE A 111 -9.90 17.39 4.58
CA ILE A 111 -10.97 16.65 5.26
C ILE A 111 -11.86 15.91 4.26
N ALA A 112 -12.22 16.55 3.16
CA ALA A 112 -13.00 15.91 2.10
C ALA A 112 -12.27 14.72 1.47
N ASP A 113 -10.97 14.85 1.20
CA ASP A 113 -10.13 13.75 0.67
C ASP A 113 -10.01 12.60 1.68
N ALA A 114 -9.72 12.90 2.94
CA ALA A 114 -9.65 11.90 4.00
C ALA A 114 -10.98 11.16 4.19
N SER A 115 -12.11 11.89 4.16
CA SER A 115 -13.45 11.30 4.22
C SER A 115 -13.72 10.37 3.06
N TRP A 116 -13.36 10.79 1.85
CA TRP A 116 -13.49 9.95 0.66
C TRP A 116 -12.65 8.66 0.77
N LEU A 117 -11.40 8.76 1.25
CA LEU A 117 -10.53 7.59 1.45
C LEU A 117 -11.11 6.62 2.49
N VAL A 118 -11.70 7.12 3.58
CA VAL A 118 -12.37 6.27 4.58
C VAL A 118 -13.56 5.56 3.97
N SER A 119 -14.44 6.27 3.24
CA SER A 119 -15.61 5.68 2.58
C SER A 119 -15.20 4.64 1.53
N ALA A 120 -14.22 4.96 0.68
CA ALA A 120 -13.71 4.05 -0.34
C ALA A 120 -13.09 2.78 0.27
N PHE A 121 -12.31 2.93 1.35
CA PHE A 121 -11.72 1.81 2.09
C PHE A 121 -12.81 0.92 2.72
N ALA A 122 -13.82 1.52 3.36
CA ALA A 122 -14.91 0.80 3.98
C ALA A 122 -15.76 0.06 2.94
N CYS A 123 -16.16 0.72 1.88
CA CYS A 123 -16.94 0.13 0.77
C CYS A 123 -16.19 -1.05 0.13
N LEU A 124 -14.89 -0.87 -0.20
CA LEU A 124 -14.07 -1.89 -0.84
C LEU A 124 -13.96 -3.18 0.01
N LEU A 125 -13.89 -3.04 1.32
CA LEU A 125 -13.63 -4.15 2.24
C LEU A 125 -14.90 -4.62 2.99
N GLY A 126 -16.03 -3.95 2.81
CA GLY A 126 -17.23 -4.19 3.61
C GLY A 126 -17.02 -3.88 5.10
N ALA A 127 -16.10 -2.93 5.41
CA ALA A 127 -15.72 -2.63 6.77
C ALA A 127 -16.80 -1.79 7.48
N LYS A 128 -17.31 -2.27 8.62
CA LYS A 128 -18.26 -1.53 9.47
C LYS A 128 -17.57 -0.61 10.46
N ARG A 129 -16.26 -0.83 10.67
CA ARG A 129 -15.44 -0.02 11.58
C ARG A 129 -14.04 0.15 11.04
N VAL A 130 -13.58 1.40 11.00
CA VAL A 130 -12.28 1.79 10.45
C VAL A 130 -11.48 2.56 11.51
N GLY A 131 -10.24 2.15 11.73
CA GLY A 131 -9.28 2.92 12.53
C GLY A 131 -8.53 3.89 11.64
N LEU A 132 -8.63 5.19 11.93
CA LEU A 132 -7.86 6.24 11.25
C LEU A 132 -6.75 6.73 12.17
N ARG A 133 -5.54 6.90 11.64
CA ARG A 133 -4.45 7.59 12.31
C ARG A 133 -3.87 8.66 11.42
N LEU A 134 -3.72 9.87 11.97
CA LEU A 134 -3.04 11.00 11.34
C LEU A 134 -1.82 11.37 12.18
N ARG A 135 -0.64 11.45 11.57
CA ARG A 135 0.63 11.69 12.28
C ARG A 135 1.53 12.65 11.51
N VAL A 136 2.12 13.58 12.24
CA VAL A 136 3.37 14.25 11.80
C VAL A 136 4.54 13.48 12.40
N LEU A 137 5.46 13.07 11.57
CA LEU A 137 6.64 12.28 11.95
C LEU A 137 7.92 13.00 11.54
N ASP A 138 8.82 13.20 12.49
CA ASP A 138 10.20 13.74 12.31
C ASP A 138 11.26 12.63 12.24
N LYS A 139 10.84 11.39 12.44
CA LYS A 139 11.69 10.18 12.38
C LYS A 139 10.89 8.99 11.90
N ALA A 140 11.60 7.95 11.50
CA ALA A 140 10.97 6.69 11.09
C ALA A 140 10.25 6.04 12.29
N MET A 141 8.93 5.77 12.15
CA MET A 141 8.15 5.04 13.15
C MET A 141 8.55 3.56 13.19
N CYS A 142 8.71 2.95 12.02
CA CYS A 142 9.13 1.56 11.84
C CYS A 142 10.26 1.52 10.79
N PRO A 143 11.54 1.75 11.19
CA PRO A 143 12.64 1.91 10.23
C PRO A 143 13.09 0.61 9.57
N ARG A 144 12.75 -0.54 10.14
CA ARG A 144 13.13 -1.86 9.63
C ARG A 144 12.11 -2.35 8.62
N PHE A 145 12.56 -3.06 7.59
CA PHE A 145 11.65 -3.78 6.71
C PHE A 145 10.88 -4.83 7.50
N HIS A 146 9.56 -4.79 7.39
CA HIS A 146 8.61 -5.65 8.10
C HIS A 146 7.37 -5.88 7.25
N VAL A 147 6.49 -6.71 7.75
CA VAL A 147 5.13 -6.93 7.26
C VAL A 147 4.14 -6.58 8.37
N ASP A 148 2.98 -6.08 8.01
CA ASP A 148 1.95 -5.76 8.98
C ASP A 148 1.15 -7.01 9.40
N HIS A 149 0.86 -7.11 10.69
CA HIS A 149 -0.02 -8.15 11.26
C HIS A 149 -1.48 -7.69 11.34
N VAL A 150 -1.97 -7.09 10.25
CA VAL A 150 -3.38 -6.73 10.01
C VAL A 150 -3.86 -7.40 8.73
N PRO A 151 -5.15 -7.47 8.44
CA PRO A 151 -5.61 -7.97 7.15
C PRO A 151 -5.13 -7.07 6.01
N VAL A 152 -5.43 -5.78 6.10
CA VAL A 152 -5.05 -4.77 5.11
C VAL A 152 -4.93 -3.40 5.79
N ARG A 153 -4.04 -2.56 5.25
CA ARG A 153 -3.85 -1.16 5.67
C ARG A 153 -3.83 -0.26 4.47
N LEU A 154 -4.59 0.85 4.52
CA LEU A 154 -4.38 1.96 3.61
C LEU A 154 -3.34 2.91 4.18
N ILE A 155 -2.47 3.41 3.29
CA ILE A 155 -1.44 4.39 3.62
C ILE A 155 -1.42 5.49 2.54
N THR A 156 -1.38 6.76 2.97
CA THR A 156 -1.06 7.91 2.12
C THR A 156 -0.22 8.92 2.88
N THR A 157 0.70 9.58 2.20
CA THR A 157 1.52 10.67 2.76
C THR A 157 1.11 11.95 2.08
N TYR A 158 0.54 12.90 2.82
CA TYR A 158 0.06 14.18 2.27
C TYR A 158 1.20 15.16 2.00
N ALA A 159 2.26 15.12 2.82
CA ALA A 159 3.46 15.94 2.65
C ALA A 159 4.69 15.21 3.17
N GLY A 160 5.86 15.49 2.59
CA GLY A 160 7.13 14.86 2.94
C GLY A 160 7.33 13.49 2.29
N ILE A 161 8.33 12.74 2.78
CA ILE A 161 8.77 11.47 2.18
C ILE A 161 7.76 10.35 2.43
N GLY A 162 7.34 9.62 1.38
CA GLY A 162 6.41 8.49 1.46
C GLY A 162 7.05 7.19 1.96
N SER A 163 6.22 6.19 2.25
CA SER A 163 6.68 4.89 2.74
C SER A 163 7.45 4.12 1.68
N GLN A 164 8.42 3.31 2.10
CA GLN A 164 9.21 2.44 1.24
C GLN A 164 8.66 1.01 1.25
N TRP A 165 8.78 0.33 0.13
CA TRP A 165 8.32 -1.05 -0.02
C TRP A 165 9.23 -1.84 -0.96
N LEU A 166 9.10 -3.18 -0.93
CA LEU A 166 9.89 -4.09 -1.74
C LEU A 166 8.99 -5.01 -2.57
N ARG A 167 9.42 -5.28 -3.79
CA ARG A 167 8.85 -6.37 -4.59
C ARG A 167 9.17 -7.72 -3.94
N GLU A 168 8.32 -8.71 -4.22
CA GLU A 168 8.60 -10.08 -3.77
C GLU A 168 9.95 -10.56 -4.31
N GLY A 169 10.73 -11.23 -3.46
CA GLY A 169 12.07 -11.73 -3.78
C GLY A 169 13.21 -10.70 -3.65
N ALA A 170 12.92 -9.40 -3.43
CA ALA A 170 13.96 -8.38 -3.24
C ALA A 170 14.74 -8.56 -1.95
N MET A 171 14.17 -9.27 -0.97
CA MET A 171 14.75 -9.52 0.35
C MET A 171 14.36 -10.91 0.85
N ASP A 172 15.24 -11.55 1.64
CA ASP A 172 14.89 -12.79 2.35
C ASP A 172 13.92 -12.48 3.51
N ARG A 173 12.69 -12.99 3.42
CA ARG A 173 11.65 -12.78 4.44
C ARG A 173 12.05 -13.26 5.83
N ARG A 174 12.98 -14.24 5.94
CA ARG A 174 13.49 -14.73 7.24
C ARG A 174 14.30 -13.68 7.99
N GLN A 175 14.73 -12.62 7.32
CA GLN A 175 15.50 -11.53 7.92
C GLN A 175 14.63 -10.35 8.35
N LEU A 176 13.31 -10.39 8.08
CA LEU A 176 12.41 -9.29 8.43
C LEU A 176 12.48 -8.93 9.92
N GLY A 177 12.47 -7.64 10.22
CA GLY A 177 12.55 -7.11 11.57
C GLY A 177 13.96 -7.08 12.18
N GLN A 178 14.97 -7.70 11.57
CA GLN A 178 16.36 -7.59 12.02
C GLN A 178 16.94 -6.21 11.68
N ALA A 179 17.81 -5.67 12.53
CA ALA A 179 18.36 -4.34 12.35
C ALA A 179 19.26 -4.20 11.11
N SER A 180 19.92 -5.31 10.71
CA SER A 180 20.82 -5.37 9.55
C SER A 180 20.14 -5.84 8.27
N ALA A 181 18.82 -6.11 8.32
CA ALA A 181 18.09 -6.67 7.20
C ALA A 181 17.77 -5.58 6.17
N GLU A 182 18.53 -5.56 5.10
CA GLU A 182 18.35 -4.70 3.94
C GLU A 182 18.29 -5.55 2.67
N PRO A 183 17.65 -5.09 1.59
CA PRO A 183 17.71 -5.77 0.32
C PRO A 183 19.16 -5.82 -0.18
N ARG A 184 19.53 -6.89 -0.87
CA ARG A 184 20.89 -7.06 -1.42
C ARG A 184 21.30 -5.91 -2.35
N ASP A 185 20.32 -5.36 -3.05
CA ASP A 185 20.47 -4.22 -3.95
C ASP A 185 19.53 -3.10 -3.49
N PRO A 186 20.08 -1.98 -2.99
CA PRO A 186 19.29 -0.83 -2.55
C PRO A 186 18.41 -0.22 -3.65
N THR A 187 18.72 -0.44 -4.94
CA THR A 187 17.90 0.06 -6.07
C THR A 187 16.55 -0.65 -6.18
N LEU A 188 16.39 -1.80 -5.50
CA LEU A 188 15.13 -2.52 -5.42
C LEU A 188 14.12 -1.87 -4.46
N ILE A 189 14.57 -0.92 -3.63
CA ILE A 189 13.68 -0.19 -2.74
C ILE A 189 12.80 0.74 -3.57
N GLN A 190 11.50 0.48 -3.51
CA GLN A 190 10.48 1.33 -4.12
C GLN A 190 9.95 2.32 -3.09
N GLN A 191 9.47 3.47 -3.55
CA GLN A 191 8.90 4.50 -2.69
C GLN A 191 7.53 4.91 -3.20
N ILE A 192 6.58 5.06 -2.26
CA ILE A 192 5.27 5.65 -2.54
C ILE A 192 5.46 7.16 -2.61
N GLY A 193 4.99 7.79 -3.67
CA GLY A 193 5.03 9.24 -3.82
C GLY A 193 4.12 9.96 -2.83
N SER A 194 4.43 11.24 -2.54
CA SER A 194 3.51 12.10 -1.79
C SER A 194 2.19 12.22 -2.55
N GLY A 195 1.08 12.06 -1.83
CA GLY A 195 -0.28 12.04 -2.38
C GLY A 195 -0.75 10.70 -2.93
N GLU A 196 0.13 9.77 -3.30
CA GLU A 196 -0.26 8.44 -3.73
C GLU A 196 -0.95 7.67 -2.60
N VAL A 197 -1.85 6.76 -2.96
CA VAL A 197 -2.61 5.94 -2.02
C VAL A 197 -2.27 4.47 -2.23
N ALA A 198 -1.90 3.78 -1.16
CA ALA A 198 -1.56 2.37 -1.23
C ALA A 198 -2.39 1.53 -0.27
N LEU A 199 -2.84 0.36 -0.73
CA LEU A 199 -3.40 -0.71 0.09
C LEU A 199 -2.35 -1.82 0.23
N PHE A 200 -1.91 -2.05 1.46
CA PHE A 200 -0.98 -3.11 1.84
C PHE A 200 -1.74 -4.31 2.37
N LYS A 201 -1.68 -5.43 1.68
CA LYS A 201 -2.19 -6.70 2.21
C LYS A 201 -1.21 -7.23 3.26
N GLY A 202 -1.70 -7.46 4.46
CA GLY A 202 -0.90 -7.93 5.60
C GLY A 202 -1.00 -9.43 5.84
N GLU A 203 -0.37 -9.89 6.93
CA GLU A 203 -0.30 -11.31 7.30
C GLU A 203 -1.65 -11.91 7.72
N LYS A 204 -2.60 -11.09 8.22
CA LYS A 204 -3.92 -11.57 8.66
C LYS A 204 -4.95 -11.64 7.55
N TRP A 205 -4.64 -11.23 6.32
CA TRP A 205 -5.52 -11.46 5.20
C TRP A 205 -5.59 -12.96 4.90
N HIS A 206 -6.80 -13.48 4.76
CA HIS A 206 -6.99 -14.91 4.48
C HIS A 206 -6.22 -15.34 3.22
N GLY A 207 -5.41 -16.38 3.31
CA GLY A 207 -4.57 -16.88 2.22
C GLY A 207 -3.30 -16.06 1.93
N ASN A 208 -2.98 -15.03 2.74
CA ASN A 208 -1.77 -14.20 2.53
C ASN A 208 -0.68 -14.40 3.61
N GLN A 209 -0.81 -15.42 4.45
CA GLN A 209 0.19 -15.73 5.48
C GLN A 209 1.56 -15.99 4.84
N GLY A 210 2.59 -15.31 5.34
CA GLY A 210 3.95 -15.38 4.79
C GLY A 210 4.18 -14.52 3.54
N PHE A 211 3.16 -13.77 3.07
CA PHE A 211 3.20 -12.96 1.84
C PHE A 211 2.76 -11.51 2.03
N GLY A 212 2.62 -11.03 3.26
CA GLY A 212 2.35 -9.63 3.55
C GLY A 212 3.34 -8.73 2.82
N LEU A 213 2.91 -7.52 2.38
CA LEU A 213 3.79 -6.59 1.69
C LEU A 213 4.96 -6.18 2.60
N ILE A 214 6.18 -6.37 2.12
CA ILE A 214 7.39 -5.91 2.82
C ILE A 214 7.51 -4.41 2.63
N HIS A 215 7.53 -3.66 3.74
CA HIS A 215 7.61 -2.19 3.71
C HIS A 215 8.28 -1.64 4.97
N ARG A 216 8.58 -0.35 4.94
CA ARG A 216 9.07 0.40 6.11
C ARG A 216 8.72 1.88 6.07
N SER A 217 8.80 2.53 7.23
CA SER A 217 8.84 3.99 7.33
C SER A 217 10.26 4.47 7.01
N PRO A 218 10.47 5.33 6.00
CA PRO A 218 11.79 5.90 5.75
C PRO A 218 12.19 6.86 6.87
N GLN A 219 13.49 7.06 7.06
CA GLN A 219 14.01 8.11 7.91
C GLN A 219 13.96 9.44 7.14
N PRO A 220 13.19 10.46 7.59
CA PRO A 220 13.26 11.79 7.02
C PRO A 220 14.68 12.37 7.17
N ALA A 221 15.08 13.26 6.28
CA ALA A 221 16.34 13.98 6.44
C ALA A 221 16.30 14.90 7.69
N PRO A 222 17.43 15.29 8.24
CA PRO A 222 17.47 16.20 9.39
C PRO A 222 16.66 17.48 9.12
N GLY A 223 15.70 17.78 9.98
CA GLY A 223 14.79 18.93 9.84
C GLY A 223 13.58 18.69 8.95
N GLU A 224 13.52 17.58 8.22
CA GLU A 224 12.36 17.20 7.44
C GLU A 224 11.35 16.40 8.27
N ARG A 225 10.08 16.51 7.89
CA ARG A 225 8.96 15.77 8.48
C ARG A 225 8.04 15.24 7.40
N ARG A 226 7.13 14.39 7.80
CA ARG A 226 6.09 13.85 6.92
C ARG A 226 4.72 13.86 7.60
N LEU A 227 3.68 14.18 6.85
CA LEU A 227 2.28 14.06 7.26
C LEU A 227 1.71 12.78 6.64
N ILE A 228 1.40 11.80 7.48
CA ILE A 228 0.91 10.49 7.06
C ILE A 228 -0.47 10.20 7.64
N LEU A 229 -1.34 9.65 6.79
CA LEU A 229 -2.63 9.07 7.19
C LEU A 229 -2.60 7.57 6.93
N THR A 230 -3.09 6.79 7.89
CA THR A 230 -3.29 5.34 7.73
C THR A 230 -4.70 4.95 8.15
N LEU A 231 -5.28 3.97 7.43
CA LEU A 231 -6.55 3.34 7.78
C LEU A 231 -6.32 1.86 8.04
N ASP A 232 -6.90 1.35 9.12
CA ASP A 232 -6.91 -0.06 9.48
C ASP A 232 -8.34 -0.59 9.53
N TRP A 233 -8.55 -1.81 9.08
CA TRP A 233 -9.81 -2.50 9.20
C TRP A 233 -9.95 -3.04 10.63
N LEU A 234 -11.00 -2.60 11.35
CA LEU A 234 -11.25 -2.99 12.75
C LEU A 234 -12.36 -4.04 12.92
N GLY A 235 -13.02 -4.47 11.83
CA GLY A 235 -14.10 -5.45 11.84
C GLY A 235 -15.34 -4.96 11.16
#